data_3e667310e757fbcc21ae5daee49dc5ee
#
_entry.id   3e667310e757fbcc21ae5daee49dc5ee
#
_cell.length_a   1.000
_cell.length_b   1.000
_cell.length_c   1.000
_cell.angle_alpha   90.00
_cell.angle_beta   90.00
_cell.angle_gamma   90.00
#
_symmetry.space_group_name_H-M   'P 1'
#
loop_
_entity.id
_entity.type
_entity.pdbx_description
1 polymer ?
#
loop_
_entity_poly.entity_id
_entity_poly.type
_entity_poly.pdbx_seq_one_letter_code
_entity_poly.pdbx_strand_id
1 'polypeptide(L)'
;MKILFTFVSILVAIAANAQTAGDPVVMTVNGIPVSRSEFVYSYSKNNGDGVIDKKTVEEYVDLYVNYKLKVAAALDARLDTLTSFRKEYALYRNKQLMPQIVTDNEMLEEAKRIYEDQKNRIGPEGLIKPAHILLRLSQQASAEEQQTAKTRIDSIYDALIKGADFSDMARKYSDDLGSARNGGTLPWIAKNQTLKEFEEQAFALQTGQMSTPFLSPVGYHIIQMKDRKQLEPFDTLRSDILQFMEKRNIRESIAMRKVNAMVENSNGSLPEVQAIEQIADSVCALDSDMKYLFQEYHDGLLLYEISNRTVWEKAAKDKEALEAYFKANKKKYKWTEPRYKGIAYFVRNGEDVKKVKDCIKNLDFADWNEALRSTFNADSLKRIKAEKGIFKKGVNAVVDKMVFKCDTTFSMPDGFVEAAVYGKKLKAPKHYTDVEGLVVSDLQEKLEKEWIAELRRRYPVSINKEALKTIQ
;
A
#
# COMPACT_ATOMS: atom_id res chain seq x y z
N MET A 1 -13.64 17.84 -68.11
CA MET A 1 -14.47 17.29 -67.03
C MET A 1 -13.89 17.78 -65.70
N LYS A 2 -14.46 18.88 -65.18
CA LYS A 2 -13.98 19.57 -63.95
C LYS A 2 -14.65 18.91 -62.76
N ILE A 3 -13.85 18.26 -61.93
CA ILE A 3 -14.33 17.70 -60.63
C ILE A 3 -14.22 18.81 -59.61
N LEU A 4 -15.40 19.20 -59.13
CA LEU A 4 -15.60 20.21 -58.10
C LEU A 4 -15.34 19.56 -56.74
N PHE A 5 -14.24 19.94 -56.04
CA PHE A 5 -14.04 19.58 -54.64
C PHE A 5 -14.89 20.50 -53.75
N THR A 6 -15.96 19.95 -53.24
CA THR A 6 -16.77 20.62 -52.24
C THR A 6 -16.13 20.44 -50.87
N PHE A 7 -15.56 21.51 -50.31
CA PHE A 7 -15.15 21.60 -48.92
C PHE A 7 -16.40 21.54 -48.03
N VAL A 8 -16.59 20.43 -47.38
CA VAL A 8 -17.57 20.36 -46.27
C VAL A 8 -16.88 20.96 -45.05
N SER A 9 -17.21 22.21 -44.77
CA SER A 9 -16.89 22.86 -43.49
C SER A 9 -17.77 22.23 -42.43
N ILE A 10 -17.17 21.35 -41.59
CA ILE A 10 -17.80 20.89 -40.39
C ILE A 10 -17.82 22.08 -39.40
N LEU A 11 -18.94 22.73 -39.31
CA LEU A 11 -19.25 23.65 -38.21
C LEU A 11 -19.30 22.79 -36.94
N VAL A 12 -18.22 22.84 -36.15
CA VAL A 12 -18.26 22.41 -34.76
C VAL A 12 -19.19 23.43 -34.06
N ALA A 13 -20.43 23.04 -33.89
CA ALA A 13 -21.33 23.74 -32.98
C ALA A 13 -20.73 23.67 -31.59
N ILE A 14 -20.14 24.78 -31.13
CA ILE A 14 -19.82 25.00 -29.74
C ILE A 14 -21.17 24.91 -29.03
N ALA A 15 -21.49 23.78 -28.43
CA ALA A 15 -22.54 23.67 -27.45
C ALA A 15 -22.16 24.64 -26.33
N ALA A 16 -22.73 25.84 -26.36
CA ALA A 16 -22.80 26.71 -25.20
C ALA A 16 -23.53 25.89 -24.15
N ASN A 17 -22.79 25.25 -23.26
CA ASN A 17 -23.35 24.59 -22.10
C ASN A 17 -24.16 25.65 -21.38
N ALA A 18 -25.47 25.45 -21.31
CA ALA A 18 -26.34 26.23 -20.50
C ALA A 18 -25.75 26.28 -19.09
N GLN A 19 -25.27 27.46 -18.68
CA GLN A 19 -24.88 27.75 -17.32
C GLN A 19 -26.04 27.30 -16.43
N THR A 20 -25.85 26.20 -15.68
CA THR A 20 -26.75 25.93 -14.58
C THR A 20 -26.67 27.17 -13.67
N ALA A 21 -27.77 27.78 -13.33
CA ALA A 21 -27.84 29.06 -12.62
C ALA A 21 -27.17 29.07 -11.23
N GLY A 22 -26.54 27.95 -10.82
CA GLY A 22 -25.88 27.76 -9.53
C GLY A 22 -24.36 27.50 -9.55
N ASP A 23 -23.72 27.15 -10.71
CA ASP A 23 -22.30 26.83 -10.77
C ASP A 23 -21.58 27.53 -11.95
N PRO A 24 -21.23 28.81 -11.79
CA PRO A 24 -20.67 29.62 -12.88
C PRO A 24 -19.25 29.14 -13.24
N VAL A 25 -18.88 29.32 -14.51
CA VAL A 25 -17.48 29.08 -14.97
C VAL A 25 -16.56 30.18 -14.42
N VAL A 26 -15.56 29.82 -13.67
CA VAL A 26 -14.56 30.74 -13.09
C VAL A 26 -13.37 30.97 -13.99
N MET A 27 -13.05 30.00 -14.84
CA MET A 27 -12.01 30.14 -15.87
C MET A 27 -12.19 29.15 -17.00
N THR A 28 -11.54 29.43 -18.13
CA THR A 28 -11.44 28.47 -19.24
C THR A 28 -9.99 28.34 -19.65
N VAL A 29 -9.50 27.11 -19.75
CA VAL A 29 -8.12 26.79 -20.14
C VAL A 29 -8.16 25.90 -21.38
N ASN A 30 -7.56 26.32 -22.47
CA ASN A 30 -7.60 25.60 -23.77
C ASN A 30 -9.03 25.22 -24.20
N GLY A 31 -10.00 26.10 -24.01
CA GLY A 31 -11.41 25.84 -24.33
C GLY A 31 -12.17 24.97 -23.31
N ILE A 32 -11.50 24.38 -22.32
CA ILE A 32 -12.13 23.56 -21.29
C ILE A 32 -12.56 24.46 -20.12
N PRO A 33 -13.86 24.51 -19.80
CA PRO A 33 -14.35 25.31 -18.69
C PRO A 33 -14.03 24.65 -17.35
N VAL A 34 -13.74 25.48 -16.35
CA VAL A 34 -13.62 25.12 -14.93
C VAL A 34 -14.76 25.79 -14.19
N SER A 35 -15.59 25.00 -13.52
CA SER A 35 -16.67 25.51 -12.74
C SER A 35 -16.21 26.07 -11.38
N ARG A 36 -17.08 26.93 -10.77
CA ARG A 36 -16.80 27.43 -9.42
C ARG A 36 -16.63 26.30 -8.39
N SER A 37 -17.51 25.32 -8.44
CA SER A 37 -17.47 24.20 -7.50
C SER A 37 -16.22 23.32 -7.66
N GLU A 38 -15.76 23.07 -8.89
CA GLU A 38 -14.49 22.39 -9.17
C GLU A 38 -13.32 23.16 -8.57
N PHE A 39 -13.25 24.46 -8.82
CA PHE A 39 -12.19 25.33 -8.30
C PHE A 39 -12.22 25.37 -6.77
N VAL A 40 -13.40 25.57 -6.16
CA VAL A 40 -13.57 25.62 -4.69
C VAL A 40 -13.18 24.32 -4.04
N TYR A 41 -13.54 23.16 -4.63
CA TYR A 41 -13.10 21.86 -4.12
C TYR A 41 -11.56 21.78 -4.00
N SER A 42 -10.87 22.14 -5.07
CA SER A 42 -9.39 22.12 -5.09
C SER A 42 -8.79 23.18 -4.17
N TYR A 43 -9.35 24.39 -4.15
CA TYR A 43 -8.91 25.48 -3.29
C TYR A 43 -9.05 25.14 -1.81
N SER A 44 -10.20 24.67 -1.38
CA SER A 44 -10.48 24.32 0.01
C SER A 44 -9.59 23.19 0.51
N LYS A 45 -9.35 22.18 -0.33
CA LYS A 45 -8.47 21.05 -0.01
C LYS A 45 -7.02 21.51 0.22
N ASN A 46 -6.54 22.46 -0.58
CA ASN A 46 -5.18 22.98 -0.51
C ASN A 46 -5.01 24.13 0.52
N ASN A 47 -6.09 24.60 1.12
CA ASN A 47 -6.10 25.63 2.16
C ASN A 47 -6.82 25.19 3.44
N GLY A 48 -7.02 23.88 3.64
CA GLY A 48 -7.68 23.29 4.80
C GLY A 48 -6.96 23.54 6.13
N ASP A 49 -7.52 23.05 7.20
CA ASP A 49 -6.93 23.13 8.52
C ASP A 49 -5.58 22.38 8.56
N GLY A 50 -4.56 23.02 9.12
CA GLY A 50 -3.20 22.48 9.19
C GLY A 50 -2.27 22.91 8.03
N VAL A 51 -2.77 23.56 6.98
CA VAL A 51 -1.92 24.16 5.94
C VAL A 51 -1.28 25.44 6.48
N ILE A 52 0.06 25.47 6.55
CA ILE A 52 0.83 26.60 7.11
C ILE A 52 0.87 27.80 6.15
N ASP A 53 1.01 27.52 4.85
CA ASP A 53 1.16 28.54 3.79
C ASP A 53 -0.14 28.64 2.95
N LYS A 54 -1.23 29.09 3.60
CA LYS A 54 -2.52 29.26 2.94
C LYS A 54 -2.41 30.37 1.89
N LYS A 55 -3.04 30.14 0.74
CA LYS A 55 -3.07 31.08 -0.39
C LYS A 55 -4.38 31.83 -0.44
N THR A 56 -4.36 33.07 -0.85
CA THR A 56 -5.60 33.78 -1.23
C THR A 56 -6.17 33.17 -2.52
N VAL A 57 -7.44 33.45 -2.81
CA VAL A 57 -8.06 33.01 -4.07
C VAL A 57 -7.27 33.52 -5.27
N GLU A 58 -6.81 34.76 -5.27
CA GLU A 58 -6.03 35.37 -6.34
C GLU A 58 -4.69 34.67 -6.56
N GLU A 59 -3.97 34.35 -5.48
CA GLU A 59 -2.69 33.61 -5.55
C GLU A 59 -2.91 32.18 -6.04
N TYR A 60 -4.01 31.55 -5.63
CA TYR A 60 -4.32 30.18 -6.01
C TYR A 60 -4.76 30.05 -7.46
N VAL A 61 -5.45 31.06 -8.03
CA VAL A 61 -5.84 31.09 -9.44
C VAL A 61 -4.67 30.87 -10.37
N ASP A 62 -3.55 31.56 -10.15
CA ASP A 62 -2.36 31.39 -11.00
C ASP A 62 -1.75 29.98 -10.92
N LEU A 63 -1.73 29.39 -9.73
CA LEU A 63 -1.29 28.02 -9.52
C LEU A 63 -2.21 27.03 -10.22
N TYR A 64 -3.52 27.24 -10.10
CA TYR A 64 -4.52 26.39 -10.71
C TYR A 64 -4.53 26.47 -12.24
N VAL A 65 -4.36 27.68 -12.79
CA VAL A 65 -4.15 27.87 -14.25
C VAL A 65 -2.94 27.08 -14.73
N ASN A 66 -1.79 27.18 -14.04
CA ASN A 66 -0.58 26.43 -14.41
C ASN A 66 -0.80 24.93 -14.36
N TYR A 67 -1.52 24.44 -13.36
CA TYR A 67 -1.93 23.04 -13.26
C TYR A 67 -2.77 22.61 -14.47
N LYS A 68 -3.84 23.34 -14.79
CA LYS A 68 -4.71 23.03 -15.94
C LYS A 68 -4.00 23.14 -17.29
N LEU A 69 -3.06 24.06 -17.45
CA LEU A 69 -2.23 24.16 -18.65
C LEU A 69 -1.37 22.90 -18.86
N LYS A 70 -0.80 22.35 -17.80
CA LYS A 70 -0.01 21.11 -17.87
C LYS A 70 -0.91 19.91 -18.18
N VAL A 71 -2.11 19.84 -17.60
CA VAL A 71 -3.12 18.82 -17.93
C VAL A 71 -3.52 18.92 -19.41
N ALA A 72 -3.76 20.13 -19.94
CA ALA A 72 -4.05 20.32 -21.34
C ALA A 72 -2.92 19.83 -22.26
N ALA A 73 -1.65 20.09 -21.88
CA ALA A 73 -0.50 19.58 -22.60
C ALA A 73 -0.40 18.03 -22.57
N ALA A 74 -0.77 17.42 -21.45
CA ALA A 74 -0.80 15.96 -21.32
C ALA A 74 -1.87 15.32 -22.20
N LEU A 75 -3.06 15.93 -22.27
CA LEU A 75 -4.16 15.51 -23.14
C LEU A 75 -3.79 15.67 -24.63
N ASP A 76 -3.18 16.78 -25.02
CA ASP A 76 -2.64 16.97 -26.39
C ASP A 76 -1.61 15.90 -26.76
N ALA A 77 -0.79 15.49 -25.81
CA ALA A 77 0.16 14.38 -25.96
C ALA A 77 -0.51 12.99 -25.85
N ARG A 78 -1.83 12.92 -25.68
CA ARG A 78 -2.62 11.69 -25.54
C ARG A 78 -2.14 10.75 -24.43
N LEU A 79 -1.65 11.29 -23.33
CA LEU A 79 -1.15 10.47 -22.21
C LEU A 79 -2.28 9.71 -21.49
N ASP A 80 -3.51 10.21 -21.54
CA ASP A 80 -4.73 9.55 -21.09
C ASP A 80 -5.04 8.23 -21.83
N THR A 81 -4.48 8.05 -23.03
CA THR A 81 -4.69 6.85 -23.85
C THR A 81 -3.71 5.73 -23.54
N LEU A 82 -2.67 5.98 -22.77
CA LEU A 82 -1.67 4.98 -22.40
C LEU A 82 -2.30 3.86 -21.54
N THR A 83 -1.95 2.62 -21.85
CA THR A 83 -2.45 1.46 -21.11
C THR A 83 -2.08 1.51 -19.63
N SER A 84 -0.87 1.99 -19.30
CA SER A 84 -0.43 2.19 -17.89
C SER A 84 -1.31 3.19 -17.16
N PHE A 85 -1.56 4.33 -17.79
CA PHE A 85 -2.42 5.38 -17.25
C PHE A 85 -3.84 4.85 -16.97
N ARG A 86 -4.47 4.24 -17.99
CA ARG A 86 -5.84 3.71 -17.87
C ARG A 86 -5.97 2.66 -16.77
N LYS A 87 -4.98 1.77 -16.64
CA LYS A 87 -4.96 0.75 -15.57
C LYS A 87 -4.83 1.38 -14.19
N GLU A 88 -3.93 2.34 -14.03
CA GLU A 88 -3.70 2.99 -12.74
C GLU A 88 -4.90 3.85 -12.34
N TYR A 89 -5.44 4.64 -13.26
CA TYR A 89 -6.65 5.42 -13.01
C TYR A 89 -7.84 4.54 -12.65
N ALA A 90 -8.09 3.46 -13.42
CA ALA A 90 -9.17 2.52 -13.13
C ALA A 90 -9.03 1.87 -11.75
N LEU A 91 -7.81 1.45 -11.38
CA LEU A 91 -7.54 0.87 -10.06
C LEU A 91 -7.91 1.83 -8.92
N TYR A 92 -7.48 3.07 -9.01
CA TYR A 92 -7.80 4.09 -8.00
C TYR A 92 -9.30 4.41 -7.97
N ARG A 93 -9.89 4.72 -9.14
CA ARG A 93 -11.32 5.02 -9.26
C ARG A 93 -12.16 3.90 -8.67
N ASN A 94 -11.89 2.66 -9.05
CA ASN A 94 -12.68 1.51 -8.61
C ASN A 94 -12.55 1.29 -7.09
N LYS A 95 -11.36 1.49 -6.52
CA LYS A 95 -11.15 1.41 -5.07
C LYS A 95 -12.00 2.42 -4.29
N GLN A 96 -12.19 3.62 -4.81
CA GLN A 96 -13.04 4.64 -4.19
C GLN A 96 -14.52 4.42 -4.48
N LEU A 97 -14.84 3.95 -5.69
CA LEU A 97 -16.20 3.77 -6.17
C LEU A 97 -16.92 2.58 -5.50
N MET A 98 -16.24 1.41 -5.42
CA MET A 98 -16.89 0.16 -5.01
C MET A 98 -17.56 0.25 -3.62
N PRO A 99 -16.99 0.88 -2.59
CA PRO A 99 -17.67 1.03 -1.30
C PRO A 99 -18.95 1.87 -1.39
N GLN A 100 -19.03 2.82 -2.33
CA GLN A 100 -20.14 3.77 -2.45
C GLN A 100 -21.39 3.18 -3.11
N ILE A 101 -21.23 2.12 -3.89
CA ILE A 101 -22.35 1.49 -4.60
C ILE A 101 -23.11 0.46 -3.75
N VAL A 102 -22.67 0.23 -2.52
CA VAL A 102 -23.29 -0.71 -1.58
C VAL A 102 -23.87 0.06 -0.39
N THR A 103 -25.16 0.02 -0.27
CA THR A 103 -25.88 0.67 0.82
C THR A 103 -25.72 -0.08 2.15
N ASP A 104 -25.92 0.62 3.27
CA ASP A 104 -25.91 0.01 4.60
C ASP A 104 -27.03 -1.05 4.76
N ASN A 105 -28.17 -0.87 4.07
CA ASN A 105 -29.24 -1.88 4.03
C ASN A 105 -28.77 -3.18 3.35
N GLU A 106 -28.06 -3.08 2.23
CA GLU A 106 -27.50 -4.28 1.55
C GLU A 106 -26.46 -4.97 2.44
N MET A 107 -25.65 -4.21 3.17
CA MET A 107 -24.73 -4.78 4.17
C MET A 107 -25.49 -5.48 5.30
N LEU A 108 -26.59 -4.90 5.76
CA LEU A 108 -27.40 -5.48 6.82
C LEU A 108 -28.10 -6.77 6.35
N GLU A 109 -28.62 -6.81 5.14
CA GLU A 109 -29.22 -8.03 4.56
C GLU A 109 -28.17 -9.15 4.38
N GLU A 110 -26.98 -8.81 3.93
CA GLU A 110 -25.89 -9.79 3.83
C GLU A 110 -25.45 -10.28 5.22
N ALA A 111 -25.41 -9.40 6.24
CA ALA A 111 -25.13 -9.77 7.61
C ALA A 111 -26.17 -10.73 8.18
N LYS A 112 -27.45 -10.50 7.91
CA LYS A 112 -28.54 -11.45 8.26
C LYS A 112 -28.37 -12.79 7.58
N ARG A 113 -28.02 -12.80 6.28
CA ARG A 113 -27.76 -14.02 5.53
C ARG A 113 -26.61 -14.83 6.14
N ILE A 114 -25.51 -14.17 6.46
CA ILE A 114 -24.36 -14.81 7.14
C ILE A 114 -24.77 -15.39 8.49
N TYR A 115 -25.58 -14.66 9.25
CA TYR A 115 -26.09 -15.12 10.54
C TYR A 115 -27.00 -16.36 10.39
N GLU A 116 -27.95 -16.35 9.48
CA GLU A 116 -28.84 -17.49 9.24
C GLU A 116 -28.07 -18.72 8.72
N ASP A 117 -27.09 -18.53 7.83
CA ASP A 117 -26.20 -19.59 7.39
C ASP A 117 -25.43 -20.21 8.56
N GLN A 118 -24.92 -19.38 9.47
CA GLN A 118 -24.23 -19.85 10.69
C GLN A 118 -25.19 -20.56 11.64
N LYS A 119 -26.38 -20.02 11.85
CA LYS A 119 -27.43 -20.62 12.69
C LYS A 119 -27.86 -22.00 12.16
N ASN A 120 -28.04 -22.12 10.84
CA ASN A 120 -28.36 -23.38 10.19
C ASN A 120 -27.25 -24.41 10.35
N ARG A 121 -25.98 -24.00 10.27
CA ARG A 121 -24.81 -24.89 10.50
C ARG A 121 -24.69 -25.35 11.94
N ILE A 122 -25.00 -24.50 12.89
CA ILE A 122 -24.95 -24.81 14.33
C ILE A 122 -26.12 -25.74 14.66
N GLY A 123 -27.31 -25.50 14.08
CA GLY A 123 -28.50 -26.27 14.32
C GLY A 123 -29.16 -26.04 15.68
N PRO A 124 -30.27 -26.73 15.98
CA PRO A 124 -31.06 -26.51 17.19
C PRO A 124 -30.34 -26.97 18.46
N GLU A 125 -29.37 -27.85 18.37
CA GLU A 125 -28.63 -28.38 19.52
C GLU A 125 -27.60 -27.40 20.06
N GLY A 126 -27.27 -26.32 19.29
CA GLY A 126 -26.36 -25.28 19.67
C GLY A 126 -24.88 -25.70 19.60
N LEU A 127 -24.07 -25.06 20.40
CA LEU A 127 -22.63 -25.29 20.52
C LEU A 127 -22.31 -25.97 21.86
N ILE A 128 -21.41 -26.92 21.82
CA ILE A 128 -20.85 -27.58 23.00
C ILE A 128 -19.35 -27.26 23.15
N LYS A 129 -18.88 -27.20 24.37
CA LYS A 129 -17.46 -27.06 24.71
C LYS A 129 -17.03 -28.25 25.56
N PRO A 130 -16.70 -29.40 24.95
CA PRO A 130 -16.26 -30.57 25.68
C PRO A 130 -14.78 -30.48 26.04
N ALA A 131 -14.39 -31.24 27.07
CA ALA A 131 -13.02 -31.69 27.27
C ALA A 131 -12.97 -33.20 27.07
N HIS A 132 -11.87 -33.73 26.53
CA HIS A 132 -11.75 -35.16 26.36
C HIS A 132 -10.37 -35.71 26.77
N ILE A 133 -10.36 -36.99 27.07
CA ILE A 133 -9.17 -37.84 27.19
C ILE A 133 -9.25 -38.87 26.08
N LEU A 134 -8.24 -38.92 25.21
CA LEU A 134 -8.13 -39.90 24.13
C LEU A 134 -6.99 -40.87 24.42
N LEU A 135 -7.26 -42.16 24.38
CA LEU A 135 -6.24 -43.18 24.22
C LEU A 135 -6.30 -43.70 22.78
N ARG A 136 -5.30 -43.38 22.01
CA ARG A 136 -5.25 -43.74 20.57
C ARG A 136 -5.18 -45.27 20.42
N LEU A 137 -5.95 -45.78 19.47
CA LEU A 137 -5.93 -47.17 19.11
C LEU A 137 -6.09 -47.29 17.58
N SER A 138 -5.24 -48.09 16.96
CA SER A 138 -5.35 -48.35 15.53
C SER A 138 -6.60 -49.15 15.25
N GLN A 139 -7.25 -48.92 14.12
CA GLN A 139 -8.38 -49.76 13.65
C GLN A 139 -7.93 -51.18 13.34
N GLN A 140 -6.63 -51.44 13.15
CA GLN A 140 -6.01 -52.75 12.93
C GLN A 140 -5.38 -53.34 14.20
N ALA A 141 -5.66 -52.75 15.38
CA ALA A 141 -5.11 -53.19 16.64
C ALA A 141 -5.54 -54.62 16.96
N SER A 142 -4.63 -55.41 17.47
CA SER A 142 -4.90 -56.77 17.93
C SER A 142 -5.85 -56.79 19.12
N ALA A 143 -6.47 -57.94 19.40
CA ALA A 143 -7.40 -58.09 20.52
C ALA A 143 -6.68 -57.81 21.88
N GLU A 144 -5.40 -58.09 22.00
CA GLU A 144 -4.58 -57.81 23.19
C GLU A 144 -4.35 -56.30 23.37
N GLU A 145 -4.01 -55.58 22.29
CA GLU A 145 -3.87 -54.15 22.31
C GLU A 145 -5.21 -53.45 22.65
N GLN A 146 -6.31 -53.90 22.08
CA GLN A 146 -7.65 -53.39 22.40
C GLN A 146 -7.98 -53.60 23.86
N GLN A 147 -7.73 -54.79 24.41
CA GLN A 147 -8.00 -55.08 25.82
C GLN A 147 -7.10 -54.24 26.75
N THR A 148 -5.84 -54.05 26.38
CA THR A 148 -4.92 -53.19 27.13
C THR A 148 -5.36 -51.73 27.16
N ALA A 149 -5.75 -51.17 26.00
CA ALA A 149 -6.27 -49.83 25.90
C ALA A 149 -7.57 -49.65 26.70
N LYS A 150 -8.45 -50.67 26.61
CA LYS A 150 -9.71 -50.66 27.38
C LYS A 150 -9.44 -50.66 28.89
N THR A 151 -8.59 -51.56 29.37
CA THR A 151 -8.24 -51.62 30.79
C THR A 151 -7.64 -50.29 31.29
N ARG A 152 -6.81 -49.64 30.45
CA ARG A 152 -6.19 -48.36 30.75
C ARG A 152 -7.20 -47.22 30.82
N ILE A 153 -8.14 -47.13 29.86
CA ILE A 153 -9.17 -46.09 29.86
C ILE A 153 -10.15 -46.28 31.01
N ASP A 154 -10.54 -47.54 31.34
CA ASP A 154 -11.37 -47.86 32.48
C ASP A 154 -10.70 -47.44 33.80
N SER A 155 -9.40 -47.68 33.94
CA SER A 155 -8.64 -47.27 35.13
C SER A 155 -8.61 -45.70 35.28
N ILE A 156 -8.50 -44.97 34.15
CA ILE A 156 -8.59 -43.51 34.13
C ILE A 156 -9.98 -43.07 34.55
N TYR A 157 -11.02 -43.69 34.03
CA TYR A 157 -12.40 -43.43 34.35
C TYR A 157 -12.69 -43.68 35.83
N ASP A 158 -12.21 -44.78 36.40
CA ASP A 158 -12.35 -45.08 37.82
C ASP A 158 -11.70 -44.05 38.72
N ALA A 159 -10.53 -43.55 38.31
CA ALA A 159 -9.88 -42.46 39.04
C ALA A 159 -10.71 -41.16 38.99
N LEU A 160 -11.29 -40.82 37.83
CA LEU A 160 -12.16 -39.64 37.67
C LEU A 160 -13.42 -39.76 38.51
N ILE A 161 -14.08 -40.94 38.56
CA ILE A 161 -15.24 -41.19 39.42
C ILE A 161 -14.87 -41.06 40.90
N LYS A 162 -13.67 -41.40 41.30
CA LYS A 162 -13.14 -41.23 42.66
C LYS A 162 -12.70 -39.81 42.99
N GLY A 163 -12.87 -38.87 42.07
CA GLY A 163 -12.64 -37.45 42.28
C GLY A 163 -11.32 -36.89 41.78
N ALA A 164 -10.58 -37.63 40.92
CA ALA A 164 -9.40 -37.08 40.25
C ALA A 164 -9.81 -35.91 39.34
N ASP A 165 -8.97 -34.88 39.23
CA ASP A 165 -9.22 -33.76 38.33
C ASP A 165 -9.11 -34.17 36.86
N PHE A 166 -10.14 -33.86 36.09
CA PHE A 166 -10.22 -34.23 34.69
C PHE A 166 -9.11 -33.61 33.85
N SER A 167 -8.78 -32.36 34.13
CA SER A 167 -7.77 -31.63 33.38
C SER A 167 -6.37 -32.19 33.64
N ASP A 168 -6.07 -32.59 34.87
CA ASP A 168 -4.80 -33.22 35.23
C ASP A 168 -4.69 -34.63 34.63
N MET A 169 -5.78 -35.38 34.61
CA MET A 169 -5.83 -36.68 33.97
C MET A 169 -5.65 -36.57 32.45
N ALA A 170 -6.24 -35.57 31.82
CA ALA A 170 -6.08 -35.28 30.40
C ALA A 170 -4.63 -34.92 30.06
N ARG A 171 -4.00 -34.04 30.84
CA ARG A 171 -2.58 -33.66 30.67
C ARG A 171 -1.64 -34.85 30.79
N LYS A 172 -1.96 -35.78 31.67
CA LYS A 172 -1.10 -36.93 32.01
C LYS A 172 -1.27 -38.09 31.05
N TYR A 173 -2.47 -38.35 30.59
CA TYR A 173 -2.80 -39.62 29.95
C TYR A 173 -3.34 -39.49 28.53
N SER A 174 -3.80 -38.30 28.10
CA SER A 174 -4.40 -38.15 26.78
C SER A 174 -3.34 -38.18 25.68
N ASP A 175 -3.59 -38.98 24.65
CA ASP A 175 -2.79 -39.03 23.42
C ASP A 175 -3.16 -37.92 22.41
N ASP A 176 -4.19 -37.12 22.69
CA ASP A 176 -4.44 -35.89 21.96
C ASP A 176 -3.62 -34.74 22.57
N LEU A 177 -2.37 -34.65 22.15
CA LEU A 177 -1.42 -33.63 22.66
C LEU A 177 -1.89 -32.19 22.40
N GLY A 178 -2.78 -31.98 21.43
CA GLY A 178 -3.34 -30.66 21.09
C GLY A 178 -4.20 -30.13 22.20
N SER A 179 -5.13 -30.93 22.71
CA SER A 179 -6.05 -30.56 23.78
C SER A 179 -5.50 -30.90 25.19
N ALA A 180 -4.66 -31.94 25.32
CA ALA A 180 -4.13 -32.39 26.59
C ALA A 180 -3.46 -31.27 27.39
N ARG A 181 -2.64 -30.42 26.73
CA ARG A 181 -1.98 -29.26 27.34
C ARG A 181 -2.96 -28.26 27.98
N ASN A 182 -4.16 -28.19 27.41
CA ASN A 182 -5.27 -27.35 27.91
C ASN A 182 -6.30 -28.18 28.72
N GLY A 183 -5.83 -29.23 29.41
CA GLY A 183 -6.70 -30.08 30.24
C GLY A 183 -7.76 -30.85 29.43
N GLY A 184 -7.47 -31.19 28.18
CA GLY A 184 -8.36 -31.89 27.28
C GLY A 184 -9.45 -31.01 26.65
N THR A 185 -9.50 -29.71 26.96
CA THR A 185 -10.56 -28.80 26.49
C THR A 185 -10.45 -28.55 25.00
N LEU A 186 -11.55 -28.80 24.28
CA LEU A 186 -11.71 -28.53 22.86
C LEU A 186 -12.35 -27.14 22.62
N PRO A 187 -12.23 -26.58 21.42
CA PRO A 187 -12.98 -25.37 21.05
C PRO A 187 -14.51 -25.65 21.06
N TRP A 188 -15.28 -24.59 20.86
CA TRP A 188 -16.74 -24.74 20.66
C TRP A 188 -16.99 -25.55 19.37
N ILE A 189 -17.86 -26.57 19.47
CA ILE A 189 -18.17 -27.53 18.42
C ILE A 189 -19.66 -27.49 18.13
N ALA A 190 -20.03 -27.39 16.86
CA ALA A 190 -21.38 -27.66 16.37
C ALA A 190 -21.50 -29.11 15.92
N LYS A 191 -22.72 -29.56 15.71
CA LYS A 191 -22.99 -30.91 15.18
C LYS A 191 -22.39 -31.07 13.76
N ASN A 192 -21.96 -32.26 13.42
CA ASN A 192 -21.31 -32.64 12.14
C ASN A 192 -19.89 -32.03 11.95
N GLN A 193 -19.20 -31.70 13.03
CA GLN A 193 -17.82 -31.19 13.00
C GLN A 193 -16.77 -32.18 13.50
N THR A 194 -17.21 -33.27 14.11
CA THR A 194 -16.31 -34.30 14.65
C THR A 194 -16.76 -35.71 14.28
N LEU A 195 -16.11 -36.72 14.84
CA LEU A 195 -16.49 -38.12 14.61
C LEU A 195 -17.90 -38.38 15.17
N LYS A 196 -18.67 -39.16 14.45
CA LYS A 196 -20.08 -39.48 14.82
C LYS A 196 -20.19 -40.04 16.24
N GLU A 197 -19.35 -41.01 16.58
CA GLU A 197 -19.35 -41.62 17.92
C GLU A 197 -19.01 -40.62 19.02
N PHE A 198 -18.10 -39.68 18.73
CA PHE A 198 -17.76 -38.59 19.65
C PHE A 198 -18.95 -37.63 19.82
N GLU A 199 -19.59 -37.24 18.75
CA GLU A 199 -20.72 -36.32 18.76
C GLU A 199 -21.94 -36.92 19.50
N GLU A 200 -22.28 -38.15 19.23
CA GLU A 200 -23.38 -38.85 19.89
C GLU A 200 -23.22 -38.82 21.42
N GLN A 201 -22.02 -39.09 21.90
CA GLN A 201 -21.72 -39.03 23.34
C GLN A 201 -21.67 -37.62 23.86
N ALA A 202 -20.96 -36.69 23.16
CA ALA A 202 -20.77 -35.35 23.63
C ALA A 202 -22.08 -34.55 23.70
N PHE A 203 -22.93 -34.63 22.65
CA PHE A 203 -24.19 -33.88 22.63
C PHE A 203 -25.25 -34.43 23.61
N ALA A 204 -25.14 -35.68 24.04
CA ALA A 204 -25.99 -36.25 25.09
C ALA A 204 -25.68 -35.73 26.49
N LEU A 205 -24.49 -35.21 26.73
CA LEU A 205 -24.04 -34.74 28.09
C LEU A 205 -24.59 -33.35 28.39
N GLN A 206 -25.02 -33.17 29.63
CA GLN A 206 -25.25 -31.83 30.22
C GLN A 206 -23.95 -31.24 30.76
N THR A 207 -23.90 -29.90 30.91
CA THR A 207 -22.75 -29.24 31.51
C THR A 207 -22.38 -29.85 32.86
N GLY A 208 -21.11 -30.18 33.06
CA GLY A 208 -20.58 -30.87 34.23
C GLY A 208 -20.63 -32.39 34.14
N GLN A 209 -21.42 -32.99 33.27
CA GLN A 209 -21.49 -34.45 33.14
C GLN A 209 -20.28 -35.02 32.40
N MET A 210 -20.00 -36.29 32.64
CA MET A 210 -18.92 -37.04 32.02
C MET A 210 -19.49 -38.31 31.37
N SER A 211 -18.95 -38.69 30.19
CA SER A 211 -19.32 -39.97 29.55
C SER A 211 -18.65 -41.14 30.24
N THR A 212 -19.20 -42.31 30.09
CA THR A 212 -18.43 -43.55 30.25
C THR A 212 -17.39 -43.67 29.13
N PRO A 213 -16.35 -44.52 29.29
CA PRO A 213 -15.44 -44.83 28.21
C PRO A 213 -16.14 -45.41 26.99
N PHE A 214 -15.83 -44.88 25.80
CA PHE A 214 -16.41 -45.38 24.53
C PHE A 214 -15.34 -45.42 23.44
N LEU A 215 -15.55 -46.26 22.46
CA LEU A 215 -14.66 -46.46 21.32
C LEU A 215 -15.09 -45.64 20.13
N SER A 216 -14.14 -45.02 19.45
CA SER A 216 -14.29 -44.36 18.15
C SER A 216 -13.28 -44.95 17.15
N PRO A 217 -13.32 -44.56 15.86
CA PRO A 217 -12.31 -44.99 14.88
C PRO A 217 -10.86 -44.60 15.22
N VAL A 218 -10.64 -43.70 16.16
CA VAL A 218 -9.27 -43.21 16.56
C VAL A 218 -8.82 -43.72 17.92
N GLY A 219 -9.71 -44.38 18.68
CA GLY A 219 -9.38 -44.94 20.00
C GLY A 219 -10.47 -44.75 21.03
N TYR A 220 -10.13 -45.01 22.30
CA TYR A 220 -11.03 -44.85 23.43
C TYR A 220 -11.07 -43.39 23.92
N HIS A 221 -12.24 -42.91 24.25
CA HIS A 221 -12.50 -41.57 24.76
C HIS A 221 -13.21 -41.59 26.11
N ILE A 222 -12.94 -40.56 26.91
CA ILE A 222 -13.80 -40.08 27.98
C ILE A 222 -14.06 -38.62 27.71
N ILE A 223 -15.29 -38.16 27.77
CA ILE A 223 -15.67 -36.73 27.54
C ILE A 223 -16.21 -36.17 28.84
N GLN A 224 -15.84 -34.94 29.16
CA GLN A 224 -16.50 -34.10 30.15
C GLN A 224 -17.07 -32.87 29.49
N MET A 225 -18.37 -32.62 29.64
CA MET A 225 -19.00 -31.42 29.13
C MET A 225 -18.65 -30.22 30.00
N LYS A 226 -17.90 -29.27 29.46
CA LYS A 226 -17.52 -28.04 30.17
C LYS A 226 -18.58 -26.98 30.08
N ASP A 227 -19.17 -26.79 28.88
CA ASP A 227 -20.16 -25.74 28.68
C ASP A 227 -21.03 -26.03 27.44
N ARG A 228 -22.21 -25.38 27.39
CA ARG A 228 -23.15 -25.43 26.26
C ARG A 228 -23.76 -24.06 26.03
N LYS A 229 -23.93 -23.66 24.79
CA LYS A 229 -24.63 -22.41 24.46
C LYS A 229 -25.40 -22.48 23.17
N GLN A 230 -26.41 -21.66 23.06
CA GLN A 230 -27.06 -21.36 21.79
C GLN A 230 -26.31 -20.23 21.07
N LEU A 231 -26.54 -20.12 19.75
CA LEU A 231 -26.10 -18.93 19.03
C LEU A 231 -26.88 -17.72 19.58
N GLU A 232 -26.16 -16.65 19.92
CA GLU A 232 -26.79 -15.43 20.38
C GLU A 232 -27.69 -14.81 19.31
N PRO A 233 -28.75 -14.06 19.69
CA PRO A 233 -29.61 -13.39 18.72
C PRO A 233 -28.84 -12.48 17.75
N PHE A 234 -29.37 -12.33 16.54
CA PHE A 234 -28.75 -11.47 15.52
C PHE A 234 -28.44 -10.06 16.01
N ASP A 235 -29.35 -9.44 16.75
CA ASP A 235 -29.19 -8.06 17.24
C ASP A 235 -27.99 -7.92 18.17
N THR A 236 -27.66 -8.95 18.96
CA THR A 236 -26.46 -8.99 19.80
C THR A 236 -25.19 -9.10 18.95
N LEU A 237 -25.20 -9.92 17.91
CA LEU A 237 -24.03 -10.22 17.08
C LEU A 237 -23.89 -9.29 15.88
N ARG A 238 -24.87 -8.43 15.60
CA ARG A 238 -24.94 -7.58 14.41
C ARG A 238 -23.67 -6.73 14.23
N SER A 239 -23.22 -6.08 15.28
CA SER A 239 -22.03 -5.22 15.22
C SER A 239 -20.78 -6.01 14.87
N ASP A 240 -20.60 -7.18 15.48
CA ASP A 240 -19.43 -8.05 15.25
C ASP A 240 -19.44 -8.65 13.85
N ILE A 241 -20.63 -9.04 13.35
CA ILE A 241 -20.79 -9.53 11.99
C ILE A 241 -20.47 -8.45 10.97
N LEU A 242 -21.00 -7.22 11.13
CA LEU A 242 -20.69 -6.12 10.24
C LEU A 242 -19.19 -5.77 10.26
N GLN A 243 -18.56 -5.73 11.44
CA GLN A 243 -17.11 -5.51 11.56
C GLN A 243 -16.30 -6.64 10.90
N PHE A 244 -16.73 -7.89 11.04
CA PHE A 244 -16.13 -9.03 10.34
C PHE A 244 -16.25 -8.88 8.83
N MET A 245 -17.42 -8.46 8.33
CA MET A 245 -17.66 -8.24 6.91
C MET A 245 -16.75 -7.16 6.33
N GLU A 246 -16.57 -6.02 7.03
CA GLU A 246 -15.65 -4.97 6.59
C GLU A 246 -14.20 -5.45 6.57
N LYS A 247 -13.74 -6.15 7.62
CA LYS A 247 -12.39 -6.74 7.67
C LYS A 247 -12.12 -7.76 6.55
N ARG A 248 -13.17 -8.39 6.03
CA ARG A 248 -13.11 -9.40 4.95
C ARG A 248 -13.42 -8.82 3.57
N ASN A 249 -13.56 -7.50 3.46
CA ASN A 249 -13.92 -6.81 2.21
C ASN A 249 -15.19 -7.35 1.56
N ILE A 250 -16.19 -7.76 2.37
CA ILE A 250 -17.47 -8.30 1.87
C ILE A 250 -18.23 -7.22 1.11
N ARG A 251 -18.13 -5.93 1.52
CA ARG A 251 -18.71 -4.78 0.81
C ARG A 251 -18.25 -4.75 -0.65
N GLU A 252 -16.95 -4.91 -0.90
CA GLU A 252 -16.40 -4.97 -2.27
C GLU A 252 -16.93 -6.19 -3.05
N SER A 253 -17.06 -7.33 -2.39
CA SER A 253 -17.64 -8.53 -3.01
C SER A 253 -19.12 -8.34 -3.41
N ILE A 254 -19.90 -7.60 -2.60
CA ILE A 254 -21.29 -7.22 -2.95
C ILE A 254 -21.27 -6.28 -4.15
N ALA A 255 -20.40 -5.26 -4.14
CA ALA A 255 -20.24 -4.33 -5.25
C ALA A 255 -19.95 -5.07 -6.57
N MET A 256 -19.01 -6.00 -6.55
CA MET A 256 -18.66 -6.78 -7.74
C MET A 256 -19.80 -7.71 -8.19
N ARG A 257 -20.60 -8.27 -7.29
CA ARG A 257 -21.82 -9.00 -7.67
C ARG A 257 -22.82 -8.12 -8.43
N LYS A 258 -22.96 -6.85 -8.02
CA LYS A 258 -23.83 -5.87 -8.72
C LYS A 258 -23.29 -5.57 -10.12
N VAL A 259 -21.99 -5.37 -10.27
CA VAL A 259 -21.33 -5.17 -11.58
C VAL A 259 -21.54 -6.39 -12.48
N ASN A 260 -21.27 -7.58 -11.96
CA ASN A 260 -21.44 -8.83 -12.71
C ASN A 260 -22.90 -9.04 -13.16
N ALA A 261 -23.86 -8.72 -12.29
CA ALA A 261 -25.28 -8.80 -12.67
C ALA A 261 -25.63 -7.81 -13.80
N MET A 262 -25.03 -6.62 -13.85
CA MET A 262 -25.21 -5.68 -14.97
C MET A 262 -24.66 -6.28 -16.28
N VAL A 263 -23.47 -6.87 -16.23
CA VAL A 263 -22.84 -7.53 -17.39
C VAL A 263 -23.70 -8.70 -17.89
N GLU A 264 -24.13 -9.58 -16.99
CA GLU A 264 -24.98 -10.74 -17.32
C GLU A 264 -26.31 -10.33 -17.92
N ASN A 265 -27.00 -9.33 -17.32
CA ASN A 265 -28.27 -8.81 -17.80
C ASN A 265 -28.17 -8.15 -19.17
N SER A 266 -26.97 -7.72 -19.57
CA SER A 266 -26.70 -7.17 -20.91
C SER A 266 -26.56 -8.23 -22.01
N ASN A 267 -26.67 -9.52 -21.69
CA ASN A 267 -26.37 -10.63 -22.59
C ASN A 267 -24.96 -10.52 -23.24
N GLY A 268 -23.97 -10.05 -22.48
CA GLY A 268 -22.59 -9.90 -22.94
C GLY A 268 -22.31 -8.68 -23.82
N SER A 269 -23.30 -7.79 -24.01
CA SER A 269 -23.10 -6.54 -24.80
C SER A 269 -22.38 -5.44 -24.00
N LEU A 270 -22.36 -5.52 -22.67
CA LEU A 270 -21.70 -4.56 -21.78
C LEU A 270 -20.47 -5.17 -21.13
N PRO A 271 -19.25 -4.82 -21.55
CA PRO A 271 -18.02 -5.24 -20.87
C PRO A 271 -17.96 -4.70 -19.42
N GLU A 272 -17.34 -5.45 -18.51
CA GLU A 272 -17.18 -5.10 -17.09
C GLU A 272 -16.65 -3.67 -16.89
N VAL A 273 -15.61 -3.30 -17.66
CA VAL A 273 -15.01 -1.94 -17.58
C VAL A 273 -16.05 -0.87 -17.87
N GLN A 274 -16.89 -1.06 -18.88
CA GLN A 274 -17.95 -0.11 -19.24
C GLN A 274 -19.08 -0.10 -18.21
N ALA A 275 -19.41 -1.25 -17.62
CA ALA A 275 -20.39 -1.32 -16.53
C ALA A 275 -19.92 -0.48 -15.33
N ILE A 276 -18.64 -0.61 -14.95
CA ILE A 276 -18.05 0.19 -13.88
C ILE A 276 -18.02 1.69 -14.25
N GLU A 277 -17.74 2.04 -15.50
CA GLU A 277 -17.76 3.43 -15.97
C GLU A 277 -19.17 4.04 -15.86
N GLN A 278 -20.21 3.33 -16.29
CA GLN A 278 -21.59 3.77 -16.14
C GLN A 278 -22.00 3.97 -14.67
N ILE A 279 -21.53 3.10 -13.78
CA ILE A 279 -21.77 3.27 -12.33
C ILE A 279 -21.04 4.53 -11.83
N ALA A 280 -19.78 4.72 -12.23
CA ALA A 280 -19.00 5.89 -11.83
C ALA A 280 -19.66 7.19 -12.29
N ASP A 281 -20.14 7.23 -13.54
CA ASP A 281 -20.87 8.38 -14.09
C ASP A 281 -22.15 8.67 -13.29
N SER A 282 -22.88 7.61 -12.92
CA SER A 282 -24.11 7.73 -12.13
C SER A 282 -23.82 8.27 -10.71
N VAL A 283 -22.76 7.79 -10.06
CA VAL A 283 -22.33 8.30 -8.75
C VAL A 283 -21.86 9.75 -8.85
N CYS A 284 -21.03 10.08 -9.84
CA CYS A 284 -20.54 11.44 -10.06
C CYS A 284 -21.65 12.45 -10.40
N ALA A 285 -22.78 12.00 -10.98
CA ALA A 285 -23.94 12.84 -11.24
C ALA A 285 -24.70 13.23 -9.96
N LEU A 286 -24.62 12.41 -8.92
CA LEU A 286 -25.30 12.60 -7.63
C LEU A 286 -24.36 13.15 -6.53
N ASP A 287 -23.06 12.87 -6.63
CA ASP A 287 -22.04 13.24 -5.66
C ASP A 287 -20.92 14.05 -6.35
N SER A 288 -20.95 15.37 -6.14
CA SER A 288 -19.94 16.28 -6.68
C SER A 288 -18.54 16.07 -6.10
N ASP A 289 -18.43 15.62 -4.84
CA ASP A 289 -17.15 15.39 -4.20
C ASP A 289 -16.46 14.18 -4.82
N MET A 290 -17.19 13.11 -5.10
CA MET A 290 -16.68 11.95 -5.84
C MET A 290 -16.27 12.33 -7.27
N LYS A 291 -17.06 13.16 -7.95
CA LYS A 291 -16.73 13.69 -9.29
C LYS A 291 -15.38 14.39 -9.28
N TYR A 292 -15.19 15.36 -8.37
CA TYR A 292 -13.95 16.12 -8.32
C TYR A 292 -12.78 15.32 -7.78
N LEU A 293 -13.01 14.34 -6.90
CA LEU A 293 -11.99 13.40 -6.46
C LEU A 293 -11.44 12.57 -7.65
N PHE A 294 -12.32 12.04 -8.50
CA PHE A 294 -11.91 11.27 -9.67
C PHE A 294 -11.20 12.16 -10.70
N GLN A 295 -11.71 13.37 -10.93
CA GLN A 295 -11.08 14.33 -11.83
C GLN A 295 -9.69 14.74 -11.33
N GLU A 296 -9.54 15.06 -10.06
CA GLU A 296 -8.26 15.44 -9.46
C GLU A 296 -7.24 14.33 -9.60
N TYR A 297 -7.64 13.07 -9.39
CA TYR A 297 -6.73 11.95 -9.54
C TYR A 297 -6.34 11.70 -11.00
N HIS A 298 -7.32 11.75 -11.91
CA HIS A 298 -7.09 11.68 -13.35
C HIS A 298 -6.08 12.75 -13.82
N ASP A 299 -6.37 14.01 -13.48
CA ASP A 299 -5.55 15.15 -13.85
C ASP A 299 -4.18 15.11 -13.16
N GLY A 300 -4.12 14.62 -11.91
CA GLY A 300 -2.88 14.42 -11.15
C GLY A 300 -1.94 13.41 -11.80
N LEU A 301 -2.46 12.30 -12.29
CA LEU A 301 -1.67 11.31 -13.06
C LEU A 301 -1.14 11.93 -14.37
N LEU A 302 -1.97 12.68 -15.08
CA LEU A 302 -1.54 13.40 -16.30
C LEU A 302 -0.45 14.42 -16.01
N LEU A 303 -0.64 15.21 -14.94
CA LEU A 303 0.33 16.20 -14.46
C LEU A 303 1.68 15.56 -14.13
N TYR A 304 1.67 14.45 -13.39
CA TYR A 304 2.87 13.71 -13.05
C TYR A 304 3.61 13.23 -14.31
N GLU A 305 2.90 12.55 -15.19
CA GLU A 305 3.49 11.93 -16.39
C GLU A 305 4.09 12.97 -17.34
N ILE A 306 3.36 14.06 -17.60
CA ILE A 306 3.86 15.12 -18.51
C ILE A 306 5.01 15.90 -17.86
N SER A 307 4.96 16.20 -16.56
CA SER A 307 6.03 16.89 -15.85
C SER A 307 7.30 16.05 -15.79
N ASN A 308 7.14 14.73 -15.55
CA ASN A 308 8.27 13.80 -15.57
C ASN A 308 8.98 13.78 -16.92
N ARG A 309 8.24 13.65 -18.02
CA ARG A 309 8.81 13.62 -19.38
C ARG A 309 9.41 14.95 -19.81
N THR A 310 8.76 16.06 -19.45
CA THR A 310 9.15 17.38 -19.96
C THR A 310 10.23 18.05 -19.12
N VAL A 311 10.20 17.86 -17.80
CA VAL A 311 11.06 18.59 -16.86
C VAL A 311 11.95 17.65 -16.06
N TRP A 312 11.39 16.72 -15.28
CA TRP A 312 12.14 16.06 -14.23
C TRP A 312 13.16 15.06 -14.77
N GLU A 313 12.72 14.17 -15.65
CA GLU A 313 13.60 13.17 -16.25
C GLU A 313 14.66 13.84 -17.16
N LYS A 314 14.26 14.87 -17.90
CA LYS A 314 15.16 15.65 -18.73
C LYS A 314 16.24 16.33 -17.90
N ALA A 315 15.85 17.03 -16.82
CA ALA A 315 16.80 17.69 -15.92
C ALA A 315 17.73 16.70 -15.20
N ALA A 316 17.22 15.51 -14.84
CA ALA A 316 18.03 14.52 -14.13
C ALA A 316 19.03 13.77 -15.02
N LYS A 317 18.73 13.58 -16.31
CA LYS A 317 19.51 12.75 -17.24
C LYS A 317 20.43 13.53 -18.17
N ASP A 318 20.13 14.79 -18.43
CA ASP A 318 20.91 15.64 -19.36
C ASP A 318 22.17 16.17 -18.71
N LYS A 319 23.23 15.36 -18.73
CA LYS A 319 24.54 15.70 -18.13
C LYS A 319 25.16 16.94 -18.73
N GLU A 320 24.93 17.19 -20.03
CA GLU A 320 25.47 18.37 -20.72
C GLU A 320 24.76 19.65 -20.24
N ALA A 321 23.44 19.62 -20.17
CA ALA A 321 22.64 20.71 -19.61
C ALA A 321 22.99 21.00 -18.15
N LEU A 322 23.16 19.96 -17.32
CA LEU A 322 23.57 20.09 -15.91
C LEU A 322 24.93 20.75 -15.78
N GLU A 323 25.93 20.33 -16.55
CA GLU A 323 27.26 20.92 -16.53
C GLU A 323 27.27 22.38 -17.05
N ALA A 324 26.51 22.65 -18.12
CA ALA A 324 26.36 23.99 -18.65
C ALA A 324 25.67 24.93 -17.66
N TYR A 325 24.60 24.46 -17.02
CA TYR A 325 23.87 25.22 -16.01
C TYR A 325 24.75 25.51 -14.77
N PHE A 326 25.49 24.50 -14.30
CA PHE A 326 26.44 24.66 -13.21
C PHE A 326 27.51 25.71 -13.54
N LYS A 327 28.14 25.67 -14.74
CA LYS A 327 29.16 26.63 -15.17
C LYS A 327 28.60 28.03 -15.20
N ALA A 328 27.42 28.24 -15.76
CA ALA A 328 26.77 29.56 -15.84
C ALA A 328 26.41 30.12 -14.46
N ASN A 329 26.08 29.25 -13.49
CA ASN A 329 25.60 29.63 -12.16
C ASN A 329 26.61 29.31 -11.03
N LYS A 330 27.90 29.09 -11.35
CA LYS A 330 28.93 28.60 -10.45
C LYS A 330 29.04 29.40 -9.13
N LYS A 331 28.73 30.69 -9.17
CA LYS A 331 28.75 31.56 -7.99
C LYS A 331 27.67 31.18 -6.95
N LYS A 332 26.57 30.60 -7.39
CA LYS A 332 25.45 30.15 -6.51
C LYS A 332 25.84 28.95 -5.66
N TYR A 333 26.73 28.08 -6.16
CA TYR A 333 27.10 26.81 -5.54
C TYR A 333 28.34 26.85 -4.67
N LYS A 334 28.77 28.03 -4.18
CA LYS A 334 29.93 28.15 -3.30
C LYS A 334 29.68 27.48 -1.96
N TRP A 335 30.68 26.75 -1.48
CA TRP A 335 30.69 26.25 -0.12
C TRP A 335 31.24 27.32 0.84
N THR A 336 30.72 27.31 2.06
CA THR A 336 31.21 28.19 3.13
C THR A 336 32.56 27.73 3.69
N GLU A 337 32.83 26.40 3.56
CA GLU A 337 34.06 25.77 4.02
C GLU A 337 34.52 24.68 3.03
N PRO A 338 35.85 24.36 3.00
CA PRO A 338 36.33 23.26 2.14
C PRO A 338 35.72 21.93 2.49
N ARG A 339 35.48 21.11 1.47
CA ARG A 339 34.99 19.73 1.63
C ARG A 339 36.04 18.71 1.14
N TYR A 340 35.90 17.48 1.62
CA TYR A 340 36.73 16.36 1.18
C TYR A 340 35.94 15.48 0.22
N LYS A 341 36.33 15.41 -1.03
CA LYS A 341 35.79 14.50 -2.04
C LYS A 341 36.63 13.23 -2.07
N GLY A 342 36.08 12.10 -1.64
CA GLY A 342 36.85 10.86 -1.52
C GLY A 342 36.07 9.74 -0.86
N ILE A 343 36.83 8.78 -0.34
CA ILE A 343 36.31 7.70 0.50
C ILE A 343 37.00 7.70 1.88
N ALA A 344 36.21 7.31 2.90
CA ALA A 344 36.70 6.82 4.16
C ALA A 344 36.43 5.33 4.20
N TYR A 345 37.40 4.51 4.60
CA TYR A 345 37.23 3.07 4.58
C TYR A 345 37.99 2.37 5.70
N PHE A 346 37.47 1.21 6.06
CA PHE A 346 38.08 0.26 7.00
C PHE A 346 38.45 -1.01 6.25
N VAL A 347 39.57 -1.64 6.63
CA VAL A 347 40.08 -2.87 6.05
C VAL A 347 40.27 -3.96 7.12
N ARG A 348 39.99 -5.22 6.77
CA ARG A 348 40.27 -6.37 7.63
C ARG A 348 41.76 -6.81 7.61
N ASN A 349 42.47 -6.43 6.56
CA ASN A 349 43.93 -6.66 6.41
C ASN A 349 44.60 -5.36 6.01
N GLY A 350 45.58 -4.91 6.76
CA GLY A 350 46.31 -3.65 6.51
C GLY A 350 46.91 -3.51 5.10
N GLU A 351 47.30 -4.66 4.47
CA GLU A 351 47.75 -4.63 3.08
C GLU A 351 46.69 -4.13 2.07
N ASP A 352 45.41 -4.26 2.42
CA ASP A 352 44.32 -3.83 1.54
C ASP A 352 44.19 -2.30 1.47
N VAL A 353 44.79 -1.55 2.40
CA VAL A 353 44.82 -0.08 2.34
C VAL A 353 45.43 0.43 1.04
N LYS A 354 46.60 -0.13 0.66
CA LYS A 354 47.26 0.21 -0.59
C LYS A 354 46.48 -0.32 -1.80
N LYS A 355 45.96 -1.55 -1.73
CA LYS A 355 45.19 -2.16 -2.83
C LYS A 355 43.91 -1.41 -3.15
N VAL A 356 43.19 -0.89 -2.13
CA VAL A 356 42.00 -0.03 -2.29
C VAL A 356 42.35 1.23 -3.07
N LYS A 357 43.42 1.92 -2.68
CA LYS A 357 43.89 3.13 -3.41
C LYS A 357 44.26 2.78 -4.85
N ASP A 358 45.01 1.72 -5.08
CA ASP A 358 45.47 1.32 -6.42
C ASP A 358 44.29 0.92 -7.32
N CYS A 359 43.22 0.33 -6.75
CA CYS A 359 42.01 -0.04 -7.46
C CYS A 359 41.27 1.18 -8.07
N ILE A 360 41.24 2.31 -7.35
CA ILE A 360 40.38 3.44 -7.74
C ILE A 360 41.11 4.71 -8.23
N LYS A 361 42.47 4.76 -8.09
CA LYS A 361 43.25 6.00 -8.38
C LYS A 361 43.11 6.51 -9.83
N ASN A 362 42.83 5.62 -10.79
CA ASN A 362 42.72 5.94 -12.21
C ASN A 362 41.28 5.89 -12.72
N LEU A 363 40.31 5.69 -11.84
CA LEU A 363 38.90 5.64 -12.19
C LEU A 363 38.20 6.98 -11.91
N ASP A 364 37.13 7.23 -12.65
CA ASP A 364 36.25 8.33 -12.30
C ASP A 364 35.58 8.10 -10.94
N PHE A 365 35.35 9.20 -10.22
CA PHE A 365 34.76 9.13 -8.88
C PHE A 365 33.42 8.39 -8.85
N ALA A 366 32.66 8.44 -9.94
CA ALA A 366 31.39 7.70 -10.08
C ALA A 366 31.59 6.19 -9.92
N ASP A 367 32.61 5.63 -10.51
CA ASP A 367 32.85 4.19 -10.65
C ASP A 367 33.51 3.54 -9.41
N TRP A 368 33.99 4.34 -8.46
CA TRP A 368 34.72 3.84 -7.31
C TRP A 368 33.96 2.79 -6.50
N ASN A 369 32.65 2.98 -6.27
CA ASN A 369 31.86 2.02 -5.47
C ASN A 369 31.78 0.66 -6.12
N GLU A 370 31.55 0.62 -7.43
CA GLU A 370 31.45 -0.64 -8.18
C GLU A 370 32.78 -1.36 -8.24
N ALA A 371 33.86 -0.64 -8.54
CA ALA A 371 35.21 -1.19 -8.53
C ALA A 371 35.62 -1.78 -7.19
N LEU A 372 35.30 -1.09 -6.09
CA LEU A 372 35.57 -1.57 -4.74
C LEU A 372 34.71 -2.75 -4.37
N ARG A 373 33.42 -2.75 -4.74
CA ARG A 373 32.50 -3.83 -4.48
C ARG A 373 32.94 -5.12 -5.19
N SER A 374 33.25 -5.03 -6.46
CA SER A 374 33.66 -6.18 -7.28
C SER A 374 35.03 -6.74 -6.90
N THR A 375 35.95 -5.89 -6.45
CA THR A 375 37.34 -6.31 -6.11
C THR A 375 37.47 -6.86 -4.67
N PHE A 376 36.75 -6.27 -3.71
CA PHE A 376 36.98 -6.57 -2.28
C PHE A 376 35.78 -7.21 -1.59
N ASN A 377 34.58 -7.09 -2.15
CA ASN A 377 33.34 -7.53 -1.51
C ASN A 377 32.44 -8.32 -2.49
N ALA A 378 33.04 -9.04 -3.45
CA ALA A 378 32.30 -9.86 -4.44
C ALA A 378 31.62 -11.09 -3.78
N ASP A 379 32.24 -11.62 -2.75
CA ASP A 379 31.78 -12.79 -1.99
C ASP A 379 31.09 -12.39 -0.68
N SER A 380 30.68 -13.38 0.08
CA SER A 380 30.00 -13.18 1.38
C SER A 380 30.89 -12.51 2.44
N LEU A 381 32.22 -12.55 2.29
CA LEU A 381 33.17 -11.94 3.21
C LEU A 381 33.45 -10.48 2.79
N LYS A 382 32.89 -9.54 3.53
CA LYS A 382 33.21 -8.10 3.33
C LYS A 382 34.63 -7.79 3.83
N ARG A 383 35.58 -7.67 2.90
CA ARG A 383 36.98 -7.35 3.21
C ARG A 383 37.18 -5.87 3.55
N ILE A 384 36.36 -4.99 2.97
CA ILE A 384 36.39 -3.56 3.24
C ILE A 384 34.99 -3.03 3.56
N LYS A 385 34.95 -1.96 4.40
CA LYS A 385 33.77 -1.14 4.62
C LYS A 385 34.12 0.28 4.22
N ALA A 386 33.52 0.79 3.15
CA ALA A 386 33.85 2.09 2.58
C ALA A 386 32.61 2.98 2.48
N GLU A 387 32.82 4.26 2.76
CA GLU A 387 31.85 5.35 2.56
C GLU A 387 32.45 6.35 1.57
N LYS A 388 31.82 6.49 0.40
CA LYS A 388 32.22 7.43 -0.65
C LYS A 388 31.33 8.67 -0.58
N GLY A 389 31.94 9.84 -0.64
CA GLY A 389 31.16 11.07 -0.55
C GLY A 389 31.97 12.36 -0.73
N ILE A 390 31.24 13.46 -0.54
CA ILE A 390 31.79 14.82 -0.43
C ILE A 390 31.50 15.31 0.98
N PHE A 391 32.46 15.07 1.85
CA PHE A 391 32.32 15.27 3.29
C PHE A 391 32.62 16.74 3.65
N LYS A 392 31.75 17.36 4.42
CA LYS A 392 32.02 18.55 5.20
C LYS A 392 32.53 18.16 6.59
N LYS A 393 33.17 19.06 7.29
CA LYS A 393 33.56 18.84 8.68
C LYS A 393 32.35 18.51 9.56
N GLY A 394 32.50 17.51 10.44
CA GLY A 394 31.46 17.06 11.35
C GLY A 394 30.52 15.95 10.79
N VAL A 395 30.78 15.44 9.57
CA VAL A 395 29.89 14.41 8.96
C VAL A 395 30.44 13.00 9.07
N ASN A 396 31.77 12.83 8.96
CA ASN A 396 32.40 11.52 9.04
C ASN A 396 33.65 11.60 9.94
N ALA A 397 33.61 10.88 11.07
CA ALA A 397 34.65 10.95 12.09
C ALA A 397 36.04 10.53 11.59
N VAL A 398 36.14 9.58 10.64
CA VAL A 398 37.41 9.16 10.03
C VAL A 398 38.00 10.31 9.19
N VAL A 399 37.16 10.96 8.37
CA VAL A 399 37.54 12.11 7.56
C VAL A 399 37.89 13.29 8.45
N ASP A 400 37.12 13.54 9.49
CA ASP A 400 37.37 14.62 10.44
C ASP A 400 38.74 14.48 11.11
N LYS A 401 39.06 13.29 11.58
CA LYS A 401 40.37 13.02 12.20
C LYS A 401 41.52 13.06 11.20
N MET A 402 41.38 12.31 10.10
CA MET A 402 42.51 12.09 9.18
C MET A 402 42.74 13.25 8.22
N VAL A 403 41.68 13.94 7.78
CA VAL A 403 41.75 15.00 6.76
C VAL A 403 41.60 16.39 7.35
N PHE A 404 40.61 16.62 8.20
CA PHE A 404 40.36 17.94 8.78
C PHE A 404 41.15 18.22 10.07
N LYS A 405 41.77 17.14 10.62
CA LYS A 405 42.60 17.25 11.84
C LYS A 405 41.78 17.73 13.05
N CYS A 406 40.53 17.32 13.11
CA CYS A 406 39.66 17.58 14.26
C CYS A 406 40.08 16.73 15.45
N ASP A 407 39.87 17.25 16.65
CA ASP A 407 39.99 16.48 17.89
C ASP A 407 38.70 15.60 18.04
N THR A 408 38.72 14.47 17.36
CA THR A 408 37.61 13.49 17.35
C THR A 408 38.18 12.08 17.37
N THR A 409 37.35 11.14 17.85
CA THR A 409 37.63 9.71 17.83
C THR A 409 36.61 8.99 16.97
N PHE A 410 36.99 7.84 16.45
CA PHE A 410 36.06 6.92 15.80
C PHE A 410 36.33 5.50 16.29
N SER A 411 35.30 4.68 16.38
CA SER A 411 35.43 3.26 16.73
C SER A 411 35.71 2.44 15.48
N MET A 412 36.60 1.47 15.64
CA MET A 412 36.88 0.49 14.61
C MET A 412 35.71 -0.52 14.56
N PRO A 413 35.12 -0.80 13.39
CA PRO A 413 34.11 -1.85 13.31
C PRO A 413 34.69 -3.22 13.62
N ASP A 414 33.87 -4.14 14.13
CA ASP A 414 34.30 -5.48 14.51
C ASP A 414 34.95 -6.24 13.36
N GLY A 415 36.15 -6.77 13.64
CA GLY A 415 36.95 -7.49 12.67
C GLY A 415 37.67 -6.65 11.61
N PHE A 416 37.69 -5.31 11.76
CA PHE A 416 38.51 -4.41 10.95
C PHE A 416 39.71 -3.94 11.78
N VAL A 417 40.85 -3.77 11.13
CA VAL A 417 42.13 -3.50 11.82
C VAL A 417 42.68 -2.10 11.53
N GLU A 418 42.28 -1.48 10.42
CA GLU A 418 42.82 -0.20 10.01
C GLU A 418 41.77 0.62 9.28
N ALA A 419 41.83 1.97 9.50
CA ALA A 419 41.02 2.95 8.80
C ALA A 419 41.91 3.82 7.91
N ALA A 420 41.42 4.18 6.73
CA ALA A 420 42.13 5.04 5.81
C ALA A 420 41.19 5.93 5.00
N VAL A 421 41.76 6.91 4.32
CA VAL A 421 41.05 7.82 3.44
C VAL A 421 41.78 7.94 2.11
N TYR A 422 41.04 8.08 1.01
CA TYR A 422 41.60 8.41 -0.28
C TYR A 422 40.72 9.40 -1.03
N GLY A 423 41.33 10.53 -1.50
CA GLY A 423 40.61 11.61 -2.15
C GLY A 423 41.35 12.92 -2.06
N LYS A 424 40.65 14.02 -2.21
CA LYS A 424 41.21 15.38 -2.18
C LYS A 424 40.29 16.40 -1.51
N LYS A 425 40.92 17.41 -0.86
CA LYS A 425 40.20 18.61 -0.39
C LYS A 425 39.86 19.52 -1.58
N LEU A 426 38.60 19.97 -1.62
CA LEU A 426 38.10 20.95 -2.58
C LEU A 426 37.66 22.20 -1.82
N LYS A 427 38.09 23.38 -2.29
CA LYS A 427 37.67 24.68 -1.72
C LYS A 427 36.29 25.10 -2.18
N ALA A 428 35.89 24.63 -3.36
CA ALA A 428 34.59 24.87 -4.00
C ALA A 428 34.26 23.73 -4.94
N PRO A 429 32.98 23.54 -5.33
CA PRO A 429 32.60 22.60 -6.36
C PRO A 429 33.31 22.85 -7.68
N LYS A 430 33.77 21.81 -8.34
CA LYS A 430 34.41 21.86 -9.66
C LYS A 430 33.52 21.47 -10.80
N HIS A 431 32.66 20.50 -10.58
CA HIS A 431 31.70 19.91 -11.52
C HIS A 431 30.31 19.91 -10.88
N TYR A 432 29.26 19.84 -11.71
CA TYR A 432 27.90 19.74 -11.20
C TYR A 432 27.70 18.54 -10.25
N THR A 433 28.41 17.43 -10.50
CA THR A 433 28.37 16.24 -9.64
C THR A 433 28.84 16.47 -8.20
N ASP A 434 29.54 17.58 -7.92
CA ASP A 434 29.95 17.92 -6.56
C ASP A 434 28.80 18.53 -5.74
N VAL A 435 27.72 18.96 -6.41
CA VAL A 435 26.51 19.57 -5.86
C VAL A 435 25.28 19.16 -6.66
N GLU A 436 25.25 17.93 -7.14
CA GLU A 436 24.33 17.43 -8.14
C GLU A 436 22.86 17.70 -7.79
N GLY A 437 22.44 17.36 -6.57
CA GLY A 437 21.06 17.57 -6.15
C GLY A 437 20.61 19.04 -6.22
N LEU A 438 21.51 20.00 -5.91
CA LEU A 438 21.19 21.42 -6.00
C LEU A 438 21.07 21.85 -7.47
N VAL A 439 21.99 21.40 -8.33
CA VAL A 439 21.99 21.76 -9.76
C VAL A 439 20.78 21.17 -10.47
N VAL A 440 20.44 19.91 -10.18
CA VAL A 440 19.24 19.26 -10.72
C VAL A 440 17.98 20.03 -10.32
N SER A 441 17.82 20.36 -9.04
CA SER A 441 16.67 21.12 -8.55
C SER A 441 16.54 22.49 -9.21
N ASP A 442 17.64 23.23 -9.30
CA ASP A 442 17.65 24.54 -9.94
C ASP A 442 17.37 24.49 -11.44
N LEU A 443 17.89 23.47 -12.13
CA LEU A 443 17.63 23.24 -13.57
C LEU A 443 16.16 22.86 -13.78
N GLN A 444 15.59 22.01 -12.91
CA GLN A 444 14.16 21.69 -12.93
C GLN A 444 13.30 22.94 -12.80
N GLU A 445 13.59 23.79 -11.83
CA GLU A 445 12.86 25.05 -11.61
C GLU A 445 12.93 25.97 -12.84
N LYS A 446 14.11 26.06 -13.48
CA LYS A 446 14.29 26.84 -14.71
C LYS A 446 13.46 26.26 -15.85
N LEU A 447 13.57 24.96 -16.11
CA LEU A 447 12.84 24.29 -17.19
C LEU A 447 11.33 24.38 -16.99
N GLU A 448 10.87 24.27 -15.76
CA GLU A 448 9.44 24.41 -15.43
C GLU A 448 8.92 25.82 -15.71
N LYS A 449 9.64 26.85 -15.31
CA LYS A 449 9.27 28.24 -15.62
C LYS A 449 9.21 28.50 -17.12
N GLU A 450 10.19 28.02 -17.87
CA GLU A 450 10.25 28.15 -19.32
C GLU A 450 9.08 27.42 -19.99
N TRP A 451 8.79 26.21 -19.53
CA TRP A 451 7.68 25.41 -20.03
C TRP A 451 6.31 26.03 -19.73
N ILE A 452 6.07 26.52 -18.51
CA ILE A 452 4.83 27.22 -18.17
C ILE A 452 4.66 28.47 -19.05
N ALA A 453 5.73 29.23 -19.28
CA ALA A 453 5.67 30.38 -20.18
C ALA A 453 5.34 30.01 -21.62
N GLU A 454 5.82 28.86 -22.10
CA GLU A 454 5.44 28.29 -23.41
C GLU A 454 3.97 27.88 -23.44
N LEU A 455 3.49 27.15 -22.42
CA LEU A 455 2.10 26.70 -22.33
C LEU A 455 1.13 27.87 -22.31
N ARG A 456 1.44 28.94 -21.57
CA ARG A 456 0.63 30.17 -21.55
C ARG A 456 0.57 30.91 -22.89
N ARG A 457 1.56 30.73 -23.76
CA ARG A 457 1.54 31.23 -25.13
C ARG A 457 0.73 30.35 -26.08
N ARG A 458 0.80 29.04 -25.84
CA ARG A 458 0.16 28.03 -26.71
C ARG A 458 -1.34 27.88 -26.45
N TYR A 459 -1.74 27.90 -25.18
CA TYR A 459 -3.12 27.64 -24.78
C TYR A 459 -3.82 28.91 -24.32
N PRO A 460 -4.99 29.23 -24.90
CA PRO A 460 -5.77 30.38 -24.46
C PRO A 460 -6.32 30.16 -23.04
N VAL A 461 -6.20 31.20 -22.21
CA VAL A 461 -6.72 31.23 -20.85
C VAL A 461 -7.65 32.42 -20.70
N SER A 462 -8.87 32.23 -20.21
CA SER A 462 -9.76 33.29 -19.78
C SER A 462 -10.16 33.09 -18.33
N ILE A 463 -10.24 34.20 -17.57
CA ILE A 463 -10.56 34.17 -16.14
C ILE A 463 -11.76 35.08 -15.91
N ASN A 464 -12.82 34.52 -15.28
CA ASN A 464 -14.00 35.26 -14.88
C ASN A 464 -13.82 35.83 -13.46
N LYS A 465 -13.33 37.08 -13.40
CA LYS A 465 -13.05 37.75 -12.11
C LYS A 465 -14.28 37.93 -11.24
N GLU A 466 -15.47 38.13 -11.86
CA GLU A 466 -16.71 38.33 -11.10
C GLU A 466 -17.17 37.03 -10.44
N ALA A 467 -17.06 35.92 -11.15
CA ALA A 467 -17.33 34.61 -10.54
C ALA A 467 -16.34 34.25 -9.41
N LEU A 468 -15.08 34.63 -9.55
CA LEU A 468 -14.05 34.38 -8.50
C LEU A 468 -14.32 35.17 -7.21
N LYS A 469 -14.87 36.42 -7.31
CA LYS A 469 -15.23 37.22 -6.13
C LYS A 469 -16.31 36.58 -5.26
N THR A 470 -17.06 35.61 -5.79
CA THR A 470 -18.07 34.87 -5.02
C THR A 470 -17.50 33.74 -4.17
N ILE A 471 -16.20 33.50 -4.25
CA ILE A 471 -15.48 32.47 -3.47
C ILE A 471 -14.97 33.14 -2.20
N GLN A 472 -15.40 32.59 -1.06
CA GLN A 472 -14.99 33.04 0.28
C GLN A 472 -13.87 32.19 0.85
#